data_de72c83da605cb7a99ba5ecc48224834
#
_entry.id   de72c83da605cb7a99ba5ecc48224834
#
_cell.length_a   1.000
_cell.length_b   1.000
_cell.length_c   1.000
_cell.angle_alpha   90.00
_cell.angle_beta   90.00
_cell.angle_gamma   90.00
#
_symmetry.space_group_name_H-M   'P 1'
#
loop_
_entity.id
_entity.type
_entity.pdbx_description
1 polymer ?
#
loop_
_entity_poly.entity_id
_entity_poly.type
_entity_poly.pdbx_seq_one_letter_code
_entity_poly.pdbx_strand_id
1 'polypeptide(L)'
;RPAEGGRRALVRRRPDGTTEPVLPAPWNPRSRVIEYGGQPWAGVVREEGGPLVVFVDFADQRLYAYAPDGPDAPRPLTPVSDIGGGLRWVDPQVRLDRGEQGEVWCVLEEFTGPGPTDVRRVIAAVPLDGSAADDRSAVRELSDGRHRFVTGPRVSHDGRRAAWIAWDHPRMPWDGTVVMVAEITDSGGFTGVRPLVGDDDESVCQIEWDRDGTLLFVSDLADWWELQRIRPDAVAGGVVPSSRLLPPRGEEFGGPLWKIGLRWFHPLENGLIAVLHGRGSQRLGILDPETGELADVPGHWTTWADTLAVHGSRVVGVAASPRTGYEVVELDTATGRTRVIGSAHQDAVDPAYLPVPQDRTFTGSDGREIHAHVYPPNHPGLTGPEGELPPYLVAAHGGPTGHAPLVLDLEIAYFTSRGIGVAVVNYGGSTGYGRRYRERLREQWGIVDVADCEAVADALVAEGAADPRRLAVRGGSAGGWT
;
A
#
# COMPACT_ATOMS: atom_id res chain seq x y z
N ARG A 1 -0.15 -14.79 12.17
CA ARG A 1 0.06 -15.93 13.09
C ARG A 1 0.33 -17.21 12.30
N PRO A 2 1.59 -17.51 11.96
CA PRO A 2 1.93 -18.71 11.15
C PRO A 2 1.40 -20.02 11.77
N ALA A 3 1.53 -20.18 13.07
CA ALA A 3 1.05 -21.36 13.78
C ALA A 3 -0.49 -21.54 13.77
N GLU A 4 -1.23 -20.54 13.32
CA GLU A 4 -2.69 -20.53 13.21
C GLU A 4 -3.12 -20.52 11.74
N GLY A 5 -2.38 -21.18 10.85
CA GLY A 5 -2.69 -21.26 9.41
C GLY A 5 -2.61 -19.93 8.67
N GLY A 6 -1.80 -18.99 9.14
CA GLY A 6 -1.66 -17.67 8.51
C GLY A 6 -2.75 -16.67 8.90
N ARG A 7 -3.54 -16.94 9.94
CA ARG A 7 -4.56 -16.00 10.45
C ARG A 7 -3.95 -14.64 10.75
N ARG A 8 -4.57 -13.59 10.27
CA ARG A 8 -4.25 -12.21 10.67
C ARG A 8 -4.92 -11.92 12.01
N ALA A 9 -4.19 -11.32 12.94
CA ALA A 9 -4.71 -10.94 14.25
C ALA A 9 -4.57 -9.43 14.42
N LEU A 10 -5.62 -8.78 14.90
CA LEU A 10 -5.56 -7.41 15.37
C LEU A 10 -4.99 -7.42 16.80
N VAL A 11 -3.96 -6.60 17.04
CA VAL A 11 -3.23 -6.55 18.30
C VAL A 11 -3.25 -5.12 18.82
N ARG A 12 -3.56 -4.93 20.09
CA ARG A 12 -3.44 -3.66 20.81
C ARG A 12 -2.11 -3.63 21.58
N ARG A 13 -1.39 -2.53 21.46
CA ARG A 13 -0.26 -2.20 22.33
C ARG A 13 -0.73 -1.25 23.42
N ARG A 14 -0.49 -1.62 24.67
CA ARG A 14 -0.81 -0.81 25.85
C ARG A 14 0.27 0.26 26.08
N PRO A 15 0.00 1.33 26.84
CA PRO A 15 1.00 2.36 27.17
C PRO A 15 2.26 1.81 27.88
N ASP A 16 2.14 0.73 28.67
CA ASP A 16 3.24 0.05 29.33
C ASP A 16 4.12 -0.79 28.39
N GLY A 17 3.74 -0.87 27.09
CA GLY A 17 4.45 -1.62 26.06
C GLY A 17 3.99 -3.06 25.88
N THR A 18 3.14 -3.58 26.74
CA THR A 18 2.56 -4.92 26.57
C THR A 18 1.63 -4.99 25.37
N THR A 19 1.54 -6.15 24.76
CA THR A 19 0.66 -6.40 23.59
C THR A 19 -0.34 -7.48 23.89
N GLU A 20 -1.57 -7.29 23.44
CA GLU A 20 -2.65 -8.25 23.60
C GLU A 20 -3.47 -8.38 22.30
N PRO A 21 -4.01 -9.56 21.99
CA PRO A 21 -4.96 -9.71 20.90
C PRO A 21 -6.23 -8.89 21.16
N VAL A 22 -6.64 -8.07 20.18
CA VAL A 22 -7.95 -7.41 20.21
C VAL A 22 -9.03 -8.41 19.86
N LEU A 23 -8.80 -9.21 18.81
CA LEU A 23 -9.72 -10.25 18.35
C LEU A 23 -9.14 -11.63 18.65
N PRO A 24 -9.87 -12.48 19.40
CA PRO A 24 -9.47 -13.87 19.61
C PRO A 24 -9.60 -14.70 18.32
N ALA A 25 -9.09 -15.92 18.32
CA ALA A 25 -9.45 -16.89 17.28
C ALA A 25 -10.94 -17.25 17.39
N PRO A 26 -11.65 -17.51 16.29
CA PRO A 26 -11.12 -17.65 14.91
C PRO A 26 -11.09 -16.37 14.08
N TRP A 27 -11.45 -15.21 14.63
CA TRP A 27 -11.58 -13.96 13.88
C TRP A 27 -10.33 -13.60 13.09
N ASN A 28 -10.50 -13.30 11.80
CA ASN A 28 -9.43 -13.04 10.84
C ASN A 28 -9.72 -11.76 10.05
N PRO A 29 -9.33 -10.57 10.54
CA PRO A 29 -9.61 -9.30 9.86
C PRO A 29 -8.89 -9.23 8.51
N ARG A 30 -9.64 -9.53 7.44
CA ARG A 30 -9.16 -9.54 6.06
C ARG A 30 -10.30 -9.43 5.07
N SER A 31 -10.19 -8.54 4.10
CA SER A 31 -11.10 -8.36 2.98
C SER A 31 -10.62 -9.10 1.72
N ARG A 32 -11.57 -9.46 0.85
CA ARG A 32 -11.34 -10.02 -0.48
C ARG A 32 -11.83 -9.11 -1.61
N VAL A 33 -12.21 -7.87 -1.33
CA VAL A 33 -12.61 -6.90 -2.38
C VAL A 33 -11.53 -6.85 -3.45
N ILE A 34 -11.92 -6.84 -4.74
CA ILE A 34 -11.00 -6.92 -5.90
C ILE A 34 -9.99 -8.07 -5.86
N GLU A 35 -10.26 -9.14 -5.10
CA GLU A 35 -9.41 -10.30 -4.77
C GLU A 35 -8.13 -9.97 -3.97
N TYR A 36 -7.59 -8.77 -4.05
CA TYR A 36 -6.40 -8.31 -3.30
C TYR A 36 -6.73 -7.74 -1.91
N GLY A 37 -8.00 -7.35 -1.69
CA GLY A 37 -8.47 -6.76 -0.45
C GLY A 37 -8.02 -5.31 -0.26
N GLY A 38 -7.73 -4.97 0.98
CA GLY A 38 -7.32 -3.63 1.37
C GLY A 38 -7.36 -3.48 2.88
N GLN A 39 -7.60 -2.26 3.37
CA GLN A 39 -7.75 -1.96 4.78
C GLN A 39 -9.03 -2.62 5.32
N PRO A 40 -8.92 -3.67 6.15
CA PRO A 40 -10.08 -4.46 6.55
C PRO A 40 -10.72 -4.00 7.86
N TRP A 41 -10.20 -2.98 8.53
CA TRP A 41 -10.70 -2.54 9.83
C TRP A 41 -10.49 -1.05 10.05
N ALA A 42 -11.28 -0.49 10.96
CA ALA A 42 -11.10 0.84 11.52
C ALA A 42 -11.37 0.80 13.03
N GLY A 43 -10.78 1.73 13.77
CA GLY A 43 -11.02 1.88 15.20
C GLY A 43 -11.25 3.33 15.56
N VAL A 44 -12.17 3.57 16.51
CA VAL A 44 -12.43 4.88 17.10
C VAL A 44 -12.52 4.75 18.62
N VAL A 45 -12.21 5.83 19.32
CA VAL A 45 -12.48 5.95 20.77
C VAL A 45 -13.76 6.74 20.92
N ARG A 46 -14.76 6.13 21.57
CA ARG A 46 -16.04 6.79 21.88
C ARG A 46 -15.89 7.55 23.19
N GLU A 47 -16.61 8.64 23.35
CA GLU A 47 -16.68 9.40 24.61
C GLU A 47 -17.19 8.51 25.74
N GLU A 48 -18.25 7.73 25.46
CA GLU A 48 -18.77 6.71 26.35
C GLU A 48 -18.61 5.32 25.73
N GLY A 49 -18.24 4.32 26.51
CA GLY A 49 -18.09 2.92 26.08
C GLY A 49 -16.72 2.53 25.52
N GLY A 50 -15.73 3.42 25.56
CA GLY A 50 -14.34 3.11 25.20
C GLY A 50 -14.13 2.81 23.70
N PRO A 51 -13.06 2.07 23.34
CA PRO A 51 -12.72 1.80 21.95
C PRO A 51 -13.78 0.94 21.25
N LEU A 52 -14.07 1.29 20.01
CA LEU A 52 -14.88 0.50 19.08
C LEU A 52 -14.01 0.13 17.88
N VAL A 53 -14.03 -1.14 17.50
CA VAL A 53 -13.39 -1.66 16.29
C VAL A 53 -14.46 -2.17 15.34
N VAL A 54 -14.36 -1.75 14.08
CA VAL A 54 -15.16 -2.32 12.98
C VAL A 54 -14.19 -3.09 12.08
N PHE A 55 -14.53 -4.31 11.70
CA PHE A 55 -13.67 -5.14 10.88
C PHE A 55 -14.43 -6.06 9.94
N VAL A 56 -13.79 -6.48 8.86
CA VAL A 56 -14.28 -7.50 7.92
C VAL A 56 -13.69 -8.83 8.32
N ASP A 57 -14.53 -9.85 8.56
CA ASP A 57 -14.00 -11.20 8.79
C ASP A 57 -13.76 -11.95 7.47
N PHE A 58 -12.65 -12.67 7.41
CA PHE A 58 -12.24 -13.38 6.19
C PHE A 58 -13.18 -14.54 5.83
N ALA A 59 -13.79 -15.17 6.84
CA ALA A 59 -14.57 -16.39 6.65
C ALA A 59 -15.87 -16.15 5.84
N ASP A 60 -16.57 -15.04 6.13
CA ASP A 60 -17.87 -14.71 5.55
C ASP A 60 -17.92 -13.34 4.85
N GLN A 61 -16.82 -12.59 4.91
CA GLN A 61 -16.68 -11.25 4.35
C GLN A 61 -17.65 -10.20 4.92
N ARG A 62 -18.30 -10.46 6.04
CA ARG A 62 -19.21 -9.49 6.71
C ARG A 62 -18.41 -8.45 7.48
N LEU A 63 -18.99 -7.27 7.63
CA LEU A 63 -18.56 -6.27 8.62
C LEU A 63 -19.09 -6.65 10.00
N TYR A 64 -18.24 -6.48 11.01
CA TYR A 64 -18.54 -6.67 12.41
C TYR A 64 -18.16 -5.45 13.23
N ALA A 65 -18.93 -5.15 14.27
CA ALA A 65 -18.56 -4.19 15.31
C ALA A 65 -18.17 -4.93 16.59
N TYR A 66 -17.12 -4.45 17.25
CA TYR A 66 -16.60 -5.05 18.48
C TYR A 66 -16.07 -3.98 19.43
N ALA A 67 -16.45 -4.05 20.69
CA ALA A 67 -15.92 -3.24 21.78
C ALA A 67 -14.90 -4.10 22.58
N PRO A 68 -13.59 -3.92 22.41
CA PRO A 68 -12.58 -4.82 23.03
C PRO A 68 -12.59 -4.83 24.56
N ASP A 69 -13.06 -3.77 25.17
CA ASP A 69 -13.13 -3.62 26.64
C ASP A 69 -14.53 -3.96 27.19
N GLY A 70 -15.47 -4.32 26.30
CA GLY A 70 -16.82 -4.76 26.66
C GLY A 70 -16.94 -6.28 26.83
N PRO A 71 -18.06 -6.75 27.37
CA PRO A 71 -18.31 -8.18 27.59
C PRO A 71 -18.78 -8.95 26.35
N ASP A 72 -19.23 -8.23 25.31
CA ASP A 72 -19.94 -8.84 24.19
C ASP A 72 -18.99 -9.36 23.11
N ALA A 73 -19.41 -10.41 22.39
CA ALA A 73 -18.74 -10.90 21.20
C ALA A 73 -18.91 -9.93 20.01
N PRO A 74 -18.06 -10.02 18.96
CA PRO A 74 -18.25 -9.25 17.74
C PRO A 74 -19.66 -9.44 17.15
N ARG A 75 -20.34 -8.32 16.88
CA ARG A 75 -21.71 -8.28 16.35
C ARG A 75 -21.67 -8.00 14.85
N PRO A 76 -22.39 -8.79 14.03
CA PRO A 76 -22.47 -8.52 12.58
C PRO A 76 -23.21 -7.21 12.30
N LEU A 77 -22.74 -6.47 11.29
CA LEU A 77 -23.36 -5.24 10.80
C LEU A 77 -24.00 -5.42 9.42
N THR A 78 -23.61 -6.41 8.66
CA THR A 78 -24.01 -6.59 7.26
C THR A 78 -24.55 -7.98 7.00
N PRO A 79 -25.45 -8.16 6.03
CA PRO A 79 -26.05 -9.47 5.75
C PRO A 79 -25.08 -10.42 5.04
N VAL A 80 -25.46 -11.69 4.98
CA VAL A 80 -24.89 -12.71 4.07
C VAL A 80 -25.61 -12.60 2.74
N SER A 81 -24.92 -12.92 1.63
CA SER A 81 -25.53 -13.00 0.31
C SER A 81 -25.72 -14.45 -0.10
N ASP A 82 -26.84 -14.74 -0.76
CA ASP A 82 -27.14 -16.03 -1.37
C ASP A 82 -26.44 -16.23 -2.75
N ILE A 83 -25.90 -15.14 -3.32
CA ILE A 83 -25.17 -15.17 -4.59
C ILE A 83 -23.71 -15.54 -4.33
N GLY A 84 -23.18 -16.47 -5.11
CA GLY A 84 -21.76 -16.86 -5.06
C GLY A 84 -20.84 -15.64 -5.23
N GLY A 85 -19.79 -15.53 -4.39
CA GLY A 85 -18.95 -14.35 -4.28
C GLY A 85 -19.43 -13.37 -3.22
N GLY A 86 -20.73 -13.26 -2.98
CA GLY A 86 -21.32 -12.60 -1.82
C GLY A 86 -21.29 -11.09 -1.85
N LEU A 87 -21.29 -10.55 -0.65
CA LEU A 87 -21.04 -9.14 -0.35
C LEU A 87 -19.66 -9.05 0.30
N ARG A 88 -18.82 -8.14 -0.17
CA ARG A 88 -17.48 -7.94 0.38
C ARG A 88 -17.27 -6.47 0.68
N TRP A 89 -16.56 -6.18 1.76
CA TRP A 89 -16.40 -4.84 2.29
C TRP A 89 -14.92 -4.51 2.47
N VAL A 90 -14.55 -3.23 2.33
CA VAL A 90 -13.17 -2.78 2.55
C VAL A 90 -13.13 -1.28 2.85
N ASP A 91 -12.04 -0.83 3.46
CA ASP A 91 -11.72 0.55 3.79
C ASP A 91 -12.82 1.22 4.66
N PRO A 92 -13.22 0.58 5.79
CA PRO A 92 -14.25 1.12 6.66
C PRO A 92 -13.79 2.41 7.33
N GLN A 93 -14.72 3.37 7.43
CA GLN A 93 -14.58 4.60 8.18
C GLN A 93 -15.75 4.76 9.12
N VAL A 94 -15.48 4.83 10.42
CA VAL A 94 -16.53 4.96 11.43
C VAL A 94 -16.95 6.42 11.54
N ARG A 95 -18.23 6.68 11.38
CA ARG A 95 -18.87 7.99 11.40
C ARG A 95 -19.86 8.07 12.57
N LEU A 96 -19.35 8.42 13.76
CA LEU A 96 -20.18 8.59 14.96
C LEU A 96 -21.09 9.83 14.88
N ASP A 97 -20.80 10.74 13.96
CA ASP A 97 -21.57 11.96 13.69
C ASP A 97 -22.74 11.75 12.72
N ARG A 98 -23.01 10.53 12.30
CA ARG A 98 -24.05 10.18 11.31
C ARG A 98 -25.00 9.12 11.85
N GLY A 99 -26.29 9.23 11.47
CA GLY A 99 -27.35 8.35 12.01
C GLY A 99 -27.55 8.51 13.52
N GLU A 100 -28.48 7.74 14.09
CA GLU A 100 -28.77 7.80 15.53
C GLU A 100 -27.69 7.18 16.41
N GLN A 101 -27.04 6.13 15.92
CA GLN A 101 -26.00 5.38 16.63
C GLN A 101 -24.64 5.34 15.87
N GLY A 102 -24.50 6.11 14.80
CA GLY A 102 -23.36 6.13 13.93
C GLY A 102 -23.50 5.19 12.71
N GLU A 103 -22.61 5.39 11.74
CA GLU A 103 -22.52 4.61 10.50
C GLU A 103 -21.08 4.19 10.22
N VAL A 104 -20.92 3.17 9.39
CA VAL A 104 -19.64 2.80 8.75
C VAL A 104 -19.76 3.11 7.27
N TRP A 105 -18.91 4.02 6.79
CA TRP A 105 -18.79 4.30 5.37
C TRP A 105 -17.63 3.49 4.79
N CYS A 106 -17.89 2.73 3.72
CA CYS A 106 -16.91 1.78 3.16
C CYS A 106 -17.21 1.48 1.70
N VAL A 107 -16.34 0.74 1.05
CA VAL A 107 -16.62 0.14 -0.25
C VAL A 107 -17.39 -1.15 -0.05
N LEU A 108 -18.49 -1.30 -0.78
CA LEU A 108 -19.21 -2.54 -1.01
C LEU A 108 -18.86 -3.08 -2.40
N GLU A 109 -18.37 -4.29 -2.46
CA GLU A 109 -18.32 -5.11 -3.67
C GLU A 109 -19.44 -6.14 -3.60
N GLU A 110 -20.39 -6.06 -4.53
CA GLU A 110 -21.60 -6.88 -4.56
C GLU A 110 -21.66 -7.69 -5.83
N PHE A 111 -21.68 -9.01 -5.70
CA PHE A 111 -21.91 -9.92 -6.81
C PHE A 111 -23.41 -9.97 -7.11
N THR A 112 -23.75 -9.70 -8.38
CA THR A 112 -25.15 -9.60 -8.86
C THR A 112 -25.58 -10.81 -9.68
N GLY A 113 -24.65 -11.75 -9.95
CA GLY A 113 -24.87 -12.96 -10.72
C GLY A 113 -23.69 -13.93 -10.63
N PRO A 114 -23.74 -15.06 -11.36
CA PRO A 114 -22.73 -16.10 -11.30
C PRO A 114 -21.48 -15.84 -12.15
N GLY A 115 -21.52 -14.87 -13.06
CA GLY A 115 -20.41 -14.56 -13.96
C GLY A 115 -19.31 -13.74 -13.27
N PRO A 116 -18.07 -13.83 -13.73
CA PRO A 116 -16.94 -13.10 -13.12
C PRO A 116 -17.05 -11.58 -13.29
N THR A 117 -17.87 -11.11 -14.25
CA THR A 117 -18.16 -9.70 -14.50
C THR A 117 -19.45 -9.22 -13.86
N ASP A 118 -20.24 -10.13 -13.26
CA ASP A 118 -21.49 -9.80 -12.59
C ASP A 118 -21.21 -9.24 -11.17
N VAL A 119 -20.46 -8.18 -11.14
CA VAL A 119 -20.03 -7.51 -9.89
C VAL A 119 -20.09 -6.02 -10.05
N ARG A 120 -20.60 -5.35 -9.04
CA ARG A 120 -20.60 -3.87 -8.94
C ARG A 120 -19.93 -3.41 -7.67
N ARG A 121 -19.46 -2.18 -7.66
CA ARG A 121 -18.85 -1.57 -6.50
C ARG A 121 -19.42 -0.19 -6.28
N VAL A 122 -19.76 0.09 -5.02
CA VAL A 122 -20.28 1.38 -4.58
C VAL A 122 -19.68 1.77 -3.23
N ILE A 123 -19.71 3.05 -2.93
CA ILE A 123 -19.53 3.52 -1.56
C ILE A 123 -20.85 3.35 -0.85
N ALA A 124 -20.83 2.72 0.30
CA ALA A 124 -22.00 2.39 1.10
C ALA A 124 -21.88 2.91 2.54
N ALA A 125 -23.03 3.22 3.15
CA ALA A 125 -23.19 3.54 4.56
C ALA A 125 -23.94 2.39 5.24
N VAL A 126 -23.29 1.79 6.24
CA VAL A 126 -23.82 0.67 7.03
C VAL A 126 -24.14 1.18 8.43
N PRO A 127 -25.38 1.03 8.95
CA PRO A 127 -25.73 1.41 10.31
C PRO A 127 -24.92 0.66 11.36
N LEU A 128 -24.41 1.37 12.38
CA LEU A 128 -23.69 0.76 13.49
C LEU A 128 -24.60 0.04 14.50
N ASP A 129 -25.91 0.26 14.46
CA ASP A 129 -26.88 -0.40 15.34
C ASP A 129 -27.11 -1.88 15.02
N GLY A 130 -26.65 -2.35 13.85
CA GLY A 130 -26.81 -3.74 13.37
C GLY A 130 -28.12 -4.00 12.65
N SER A 131 -28.94 -2.98 12.38
CA SER A 131 -30.20 -3.12 11.64
C SER A 131 -30.03 -3.72 10.25
N ALA A 132 -28.85 -3.55 9.64
CA ALA A 132 -28.51 -4.15 8.34
C ALA A 132 -27.93 -5.59 8.44
N ALA A 133 -27.83 -6.19 9.62
CA ALA A 133 -27.20 -7.50 9.79
C ALA A 133 -27.88 -8.61 8.97
N ASP A 134 -29.20 -8.54 8.80
CA ASP A 134 -30.00 -9.49 8.03
C ASP A 134 -30.83 -8.80 6.93
N ASP A 135 -30.61 -7.50 6.71
CA ASP A 135 -31.35 -6.70 5.74
C ASP A 135 -30.43 -5.86 4.85
N ARG A 136 -30.22 -6.30 3.59
CA ARG A 136 -29.44 -5.55 2.62
C ARG A 136 -30.03 -4.15 2.32
N SER A 137 -31.35 -3.99 2.44
CA SER A 137 -32.03 -2.73 2.14
C SER A 137 -31.73 -1.62 3.15
N ALA A 138 -31.31 -1.99 4.36
CA ALA A 138 -30.87 -1.04 5.38
C ALA A 138 -29.48 -0.45 5.10
N VAL A 139 -28.72 -1.01 4.18
CA VAL A 139 -27.45 -0.45 3.69
C VAL A 139 -27.75 0.61 2.63
N ARG A 140 -27.38 1.86 2.90
CA ARG A 140 -27.55 2.98 1.96
C ARG A 140 -26.38 3.02 0.98
N GLU A 141 -26.64 3.26 -0.29
CA GLU A 141 -25.61 3.52 -1.30
C GLU A 141 -25.37 5.04 -1.40
N LEU A 142 -24.10 5.44 -1.29
CA LEU A 142 -23.70 6.85 -1.33
C LEU A 142 -23.19 7.26 -2.71
N SER A 143 -22.60 6.34 -3.49
CA SER A 143 -22.20 6.58 -4.88
C SER A 143 -23.17 5.87 -5.84
N ASP A 144 -23.25 6.36 -7.07
CA ASP A 144 -24.21 5.88 -8.09
C ASP A 144 -23.76 4.65 -8.89
N GLY A 145 -22.59 4.09 -8.56
CA GLY A 145 -22.04 2.88 -9.20
C GLY A 145 -21.68 3.04 -10.67
N ARG A 146 -21.53 4.26 -11.18
CA ARG A 146 -21.11 4.50 -12.59
C ARG A 146 -19.71 4.01 -12.91
N HIS A 147 -18.81 4.01 -11.92
CA HIS A 147 -17.47 3.48 -12.05
C HIS A 147 -17.40 2.03 -11.59
N ARG A 148 -16.59 1.23 -12.27
CA ARG A 148 -16.40 -0.20 -11.95
C ARG A 148 -15.61 -0.44 -10.68
N PHE A 149 -14.73 0.49 -10.33
CA PHE A 149 -13.88 0.41 -9.14
C PHE A 149 -13.88 1.76 -8.43
N VAL A 150 -13.91 1.70 -7.10
CA VAL A 150 -13.85 2.88 -6.23
C VAL A 150 -13.05 2.56 -4.97
N THR A 151 -12.40 3.58 -4.40
CA THR A 151 -11.85 3.51 -3.03
C THR A 151 -12.90 3.95 -2.01
N GLY A 152 -12.63 3.72 -0.72
CA GLY A 152 -13.42 4.30 0.36
C GLY A 152 -13.36 5.83 0.36
N PRO A 153 -14.41 6.49 0.84
CA PRO A 153 -14.49 7.95 0.82
C PRO A 153 -13.53 8.55 1.85
N ARG A 154 -12.92 9.67 1.53
CA ARG A 154 -12.24 10.55 2.49
C ARG A 154 -13.15 11.75 2.73
N VAL A 155 -13.47 11.99 3.98
CA VAL A 155 -14.38 13.08 4.37
C VAL A 155 -13.56 14.26 4.86
N SER A 156 -13.92 15.46 4.40
CA SER A 156 -13.29 16.71 4.85
C SER A 156 -13.48 16.92 6.35
N HIS A 157 -12.56 17.63 7.00
CA HIS A 157 -12.60 17.85 8.45
C HIS A 157 -13.87 18.56 8.94
N ASP A 158 -14.48 19.39 8.10
CA ASP A 158 -15.77 20.05 8.39
C ASP A 158 -17.00 19.14 8.15
N GLY A 159 -16.78 17.91 7.69
CA GLY A 159 -17.83 16.94 7.43
C GLY A 159 -18.73 17.22 6.23
N ARG A 160 -18.40 18.22 5.40
CA ARG A 160 -19.27 18.71 4.32
C ARG A 160 -18.99 18.11 2.97
N ARG A 161 -17.79 17.52 2.77
CA ARG A 161 -17.37 16.96 1.47
C ARG A 161 -16.82 15.57 1.64
N ALA A 162 -17.00 14.78 0.59
CA ALA A 162 -16.35 13.50 0.43
C ALA A 162 -15.57 13.49 -0.89
N ALA A 163 -14.42 12.82 -0.89
CA ALA A 163 -13.66 12.55 -2.10
C ALA A 163 -13.24 11.08 -2.12
N TRP A 164 -13.14 10.48 -3.31
CA TRP A 164 -12.68 9.11 -3.52
C TRP A 164 -12.00 8.96 -4.87
N ILE A 165 -11.22 7.90 -5.05
CA ILE A 165 -10.61 7.54 -6.33
C ILE A 165 -11.50 6.53 -7.02
N ALA A 166 -11.66 6.65 -8.34
CA ALA A 166 -12.41 5.73 -9.18
C ALA A 166 -11.65 5.40 -10.47
N TRP A 167 -11.90 4.21 -11.04
CA TRP A 167 -11.35 3.81 -12.33
C TRP A 167 -12.23 2.77 -13.01
N ASP A 168 -11.97 2.51 -14.30
CA ASP A 168 -12.73 1.59 -15.13
C ASP A 168 -11.85 0.76 -16.04
N HIS A 169 -12.35 -0.42 -16.43
CA HIS A 169 -11.72 -1.21 -17.48
C HIS A 169 -11.55 -0.43 -18.78
N PRO A 170 -10.49 -0.68 -19.54
CA PRO A 170 -9.46 -1.72 -19.38
C PRO A 170 -8.29 -1.31 -18.47
N ARG A 171 -8.35 -0.12 -17.85
CA ARG A 171 -7.25 0.42 -17.04
C ARG A 171 -7.16 -0.23 -15.68
N MET A 172 -5.92 -0.45 -15.23
CA MET A 172 -5.60 -0.70 -13.84
C MET A 172 -5.42 0.63 -13.10
N PRO A 173 -5.50 0.67 -11.77
CA PRO A 173 -5.42 1.94 -11.03
C PRO A 173 -4.06 2.65 -11.13
N TRP A 174 -3.05 1.99 -11.63
CA TRP A 174 -1.75 2.58 -11.94
C TRP A 174 -1.60 3.04 -13.39
N ASP A 175 -2.60 2.80 -14.25
CA ASP A 175 -2.64 3.31 -15.62
C ASP A 175 -3.39 4.65 -15.66
N GLY A 176 -4.59 4.71 -15.11
CA GLY A 176 -5.41 5.90 -15.06
C GLY A 176 -6.51 5.81 -14.01
N THR A 177 -6.74 6.91 -13.29
CA THR A 177 -7.76 7.04 -12.26
C THR A 177 -8.33 8.46 -12.24
N VAL A 178 -9.52 8.60 -11.69
CA VAL A 178 -10.15 9.91 -11.47
C VAL A 178 -10.48 10.10 -10.00
N VAL A 179 -10.21 11.27 -9.47
CA VAL A 179 -10.68 11.69 -8.14
C VAL A 179 -12.07 12.28 -8.29
N MET A 180 -13.03 11.69 -7.61
CA MET A 180 -14.40 12.19 -7.52
C MET A 180 -14.57 12.99 -6.22
N VAL A 181 -15.37 14.05 -6.28
CA VAL A 181 -15.75 14.86 -5.12
C VAL A 181 -17.26 15.08 -5.10
N ALA A 182 -17.82 15.12 -3.89
CA ALA A 182 -19.23 15.37 -3.64
C ALA A 182 -19.42 16.24 -2.40
N GLU A 183 -20.54 16.94 -2.34
CA GLU A 183 -21.07 17.54 -1.11
C GLU A 183 -21.83 16.47 -0.32
N ILE A 184 -21.72 16.51 1.01
CA ILE A 184 -22.46 15.64 1.93
C ILE A 184 -23.70 16.37 2.41
N THR A 185 -24.88 15.81 2.16
CA THR A 185 -26.15 16.36 2.63
C THR A 185 -26.32 16.14 4.15
N ASP A 186 -27.27 16.83 4.76
CA ASP A 186 -27.61 16.64 6.19
C ASP A 186 -28.03 15.20 6.50
N SER A 187 -28.68 14.52 5.54
CA SER A 187 -29.03 13.10 5.64
C SER A 187 -27.85 12.15 5.40
N GLY A 188 -26.64 12.65 5.14
CA GLY A 188 -25.44 11.86 4.89
C GLY A 188 -25.35 11.27 3.49
N GLY A 189 -26.19 11.70 2.53
CA GLY A 189 -26.07 11.33 1.12
C GLY A 189 -25.06 12.18 0.38
N PHE A 190 -24.61 11.73 -0.81
CA PHE A 190 -23.75 12.50 -1.70
C PHE A 190 -24.55 13.23 -2.76
N THR A 191 -24.23 14.50 -2.99
CA THR A 191 -24.82 15.34 -4.04
C THR A 191 -23.73 16.12 -4.77
N GLY A 192 -24.04 16.61 -5.98
CA GLY A 192 -23.08 17.37 -6.77
C GLY A 192 -21.84 16.57 -7.16
N VAL A 193 -21.95 15.26 -7.32
CA VAL A 193 -20.84 14.36 -7.65
C VAL A 193 -20.21 14.76 -8.98
N ARG A 194 -18.90 15.05 -8.96
CA ARG A 194 -18.15 15.47 -10.14
C ARG A 194 -16.70 15.00 -10.10
N PRO A 195 -16.05 14.83 -11.24
CA PRO A 195 -14.60 14.63 -11.29
C PRO A 195 -13.86 15.91 -10.85
N LEU A 196 -12.71 15.76 -10.25
CA LEU A 196 -11.88 16.85 -9.76
C LEU A 196 -10.50 16.87 -10.45
N VAL A 197 -9.80 15.75 -10.49
CA VAL A 197 -8.45 15.58 -11.05
C VAL A 197 -8.24 14.11 -11.43
N GLY A 198 -7.26 13.87 -12.30
CA GLY A 198 -6.99 12.55 -12.86
C GLY A 198 -7.75 12.29 -14.14
N ASP A 199 -7.25 11.39 -14.94
CA ASP A 199 -7.84 10.94 -16.19
C ASP A 199 -7.36 9.52 -16.56
N ASP A 200 -7.55 9.19 -17.82
CA ASP A 200 -7.20 7.89 -18.39
C ASP A 200 -5.68 7.63 -18.46
N ASP A 201 -4.86 8.66 -18.42
CA ASP A 201 -3.40 8.61 -18.53
C ASP A 201 -2.69 9.21 -17.30
N GLU A 202 -3.46 9.52 -16.24
CA GLU A 202 -2.96 9.99 -14.93
C GLU A 202 -3.40 9.04 -13.83
N SER A 203 -2.43 8.47 -13.10
CA SER A 203 -2.71 7.65 -11.92
C SER A 203 -2.64 8.47 -10.64
N VAL A 204 -3.78 8.67 -9.99
CA VAL A 204 -3.84 9.16 -8.61
C VAL A 204 -3.98 7.96 -7.69
N CYS A 205 -3.05 7.77 -6.75
CA CYS A 205 -3.01 6.56 -5.91
C CYS A 205 -3.45 6.78 -4.45
N GLN A 206 -3.42 8.03 -3.95
CA GLN A 206 -3.92 8.38 -2.62
C GLN A 206 -4.44 9.81 -2.59
N ILE A 207 -5.47 10.03 -1.78
CA ILE A 207 -6.03 11.35 -1.45
C ILE A 207 -6.23 11.46 0.05
N GLU A 208 -6.05 12.66 0.62
CA GLU A 208 -6.39 13.01 2.01
C GLU A 208 -6.77 14.49 2.09
N TRP A 209 -7.71 14.82 2.98
CA TRP A 209 -8.05 16.21 3.24
C TRP A 209 -7.09 16.85 4.23
N ASP A 210 -6.62 18.05 3.91
CA ASP A 210 -6.00 18.92 4.88
C ASP A 210 -7.06 19.67 5.70
N ARG A 211 -6.68 20.21 6.84
CA ARG A 211 -7.59 20.89 7.78
C ARG A 211 -8.26 22.13 7.21
N ASP A 212 -7.61 22.81 6.27
CA ASP A 212 -8.13 24.00 5.60
C ASP A 212 -9.12 23.73 4.45
N GLY A 213 -9.47 22.45 4.23
CA GLY A 213 -10.35 22.02 3.14
C GLY A 213 -9.63 21.86 1.78
N THR A 214 -8.31 21.95 1.76
CA THR A 214 -7.48 21.55 0.61
C THR A 214 -7.44 20.03 0.51
N LEU A 215 -7.55 19.48 -0.69
CA LEU A 215 -7.34 18.07 -0.95
C LEU A 215 -5.89 17.85 -1.38
N LEU A 216 -5.17 17.03 -0.64
CA LEU A 216 -3.85 16.52 -0.96
C LEU A 216 -3.99 15.23 -1.75
N PHE A 217 -3.18 15.03 -2.78
CA PHE A 217 -3.21 13.83 -3.60
C PHE A 217 -1.84 13.52 -4.20
N VAL A 218 -1.61 12.26 -4.55
CA VAL A 218 -0.40 11.81 -5.22
C VAL A 218 -0.74 11.39 -6.64
N SER A 219 -0.09 12.00 -7.63
CA SER A 219 -0.31 11.81 -9.06
C SER A 219 0.99 11.60 -9.81
N ASP A 220 0.97 10.73 -10.82
CA ASP A 220 2.10 10.43 -11.70
C ASP A 220 2.09 11.17 -13.05
N LEU A 221 1.27 12.21 -13.19
CA LEU A 221 1.13 13.01 -14.42
C LEU A 221 2.47 13.50 -14.98
N ALA A 222 3.44 13.76 -14.11
CA ALA A 222 4.78 14.24 -14.48
C ALA A 222 5.85 13.16 -14.48
N ASP A 223 5.51 11.90 -14.71
CA ASP A 223 6.34 10.70 -14.70
C ASP A 223 6.50 10.04 -13.32
N TRP A 224 6.64 10.79 -12.25
CA TRP A 224 6.77 10.29 -10.89
C TRP A 224 5.48 10.52 -10.11
N TRP A 225 5.14 9.63 -9.18
CA TRP A 225 4.07 9.90 -8.23
C TRP A 225 4.48 11.03 -7.30
N GLU A 226 4.04 12.25 -7.61
CA GLU A 226 4.36 13.47 -6.88
C GLU A 226 3.21 13.91 -6.00
N LEU A 227 3.52 14.43 -4.81
CA LEU A 227 2.53 14.99 -3.89
C LEU A 227 2.07 16.37 -4.36
N GLN A 228 0.77 16.55 -4.51
CA GLN A 228 0.10 17.76 -5.00
C GLN A 228 -1.01 18.20 -4.06
N ARG A 229 -1.49 19.42 -4.24
CA ARG A 229 -2.67 19.97 -3.57
C ARG A 229 -3.62 20.65 -4.54
N ILE A 230 -4.92 20.58 -4.20
CA ILE A 230 -6.00 21.18 -4.99
C ILE A 230 -7.09 21.71 -4.05
N ARG A 231 -7.62 22.90 -4.35
CA ARG A 231 -8.81 23.44 -3.66
C ARG A 231 -10.03 23.19 -4.52
N PRO A 232 -10.97 22.32 -4.12
CA PRO A 232 -12.12 21.97 -4.95
C PRO A 232 -13.02 23.15 -5.34
N ASP A 233 -12.98 24.25 -4.57
CA ASP A 233 -13.79 25.46 -4.83
C ASP A 233 -13.09 26.48 -5.73
N ALA A 234 -11.79 26.35 -5.93
CA ALA A 234 -11.03 27.30 -6.73
C ALA A 234 -11.16 27.01 -8.22
N VAL A 235 -12.33 27.32 -8.80
CA VAL A 235 -12.58 27.15 -10.22
C VAL A 235 -12.18 28.45 -10.93
N ALA A 236 -11.07 28.41 -11.69
CA ALA A 236 -10.68 29.49 -12.59
C ALA A 236 -10.88 29.03 -14.05
N GLY A 237 -11.80 29.68 -14.75
CA GLY A 237 -12.04 29.40 -16.19
C GLY A 237 -12.52 27.97 -16.49
N GLY A 238 -13.18 27.30 -15.53
CA GLY A 238 -13.67 25.94 -15.69
C GLY A 238 -12.67 24.84 -15.31
N VAL A 239 -11.45 25.21 -14.92
CA VAL A 239 -10.41 24.29 -14.47
C VAL A 239 -10.08 24.56 -13.01
N VAL A 240 -9.95 23.51 -12.19
CA VAL A 240 -9.47 23.63 -10.82
C VAL A 240 -7.94 23.49 -10.83
N PRO A 241 -7.17 24.55 -10.51
CA PRO A 241 -5.72 24.46 -10.57
C PRO A 241 -5.18 23.59 -9.42
N SER A 242 -4.32 22.65 -9.76
CA SER A 242 -3.49 21.94 -8.78
C SER A 242 -2.09 22.54 -8.70
N SER A 243 -1.40 22.32 -7.60
CA SER A 243 -0.01 22.71 -7.44
C SER A 243 0.79 21.63 -6.72
N ARG A 244 2.04 21.43 -7.15
CA ARG A 244 3.00 20.56 -6.46
C ARG A 244 3.39 21.15 -5.11
N LEU A 245 3.61 20.29 -4.13
CA LEU A 245 4.13 20.68 -2.81
C LEU A 245 5.66 20.71 -2.79
N LEU A 246 6.30 20.05 -3.76
CA LEU A 246 7.74 19.93 -3.89
C LEU A 246 8.18 20.25 -5.31
N PRO A 247 9.38 20.80 -5.52
CA PRO A 247 10.00 20.77 -6.85
C PRO A 247 10.24 19.31 -7.28
N PRO A 248 10.29 19.02 -8.60
CA PRO A 248 10.55 17.67 -9.11
C PRO A 248 11.85 17.09 -8.56
N ARG A 249 11.78 15.89 -7.99
CA ARG A 249 12.93 15.22 -7.35
C ARG A 249 13.38 13.95 -8.05
N GLY A 250 12.59 13.39 -8.96
CA GLY A 250 12.82 12.07 -9.54
C GLY A 250 12.69 10.96 -8.48
N GLU A 251 11.71 11.09 -7.59
CA GLU A 251 11.35 10.18 -6.53
C GLU A 251 9.85 9.92 -6.51
N GLU A 252 9.45 8.74 -6.09
CA GLU A 252 8.05 8.37 -5.86
C GLU A 252 7.60 8.81 -4.47
N PHE A 253 6.43 9.43 -4.38
CA PHE A 253 5.68 9.70 -3.14
C PHE A 253 4.43 8.83 -3.03
N GLY A 254 4.29 7.87 -3.90
CA GLY A 254 3.20 6.92 -3.99
C GLY A 254 3.62 5.62 -4.63
N GLY A 255 2.65 4.82 -5.00
CA GLY A 255 2.88 3.53 -5.62
C GLY A 255 1.60 2.92 -6.19
N PRO A 256 1.68 1.71 -6.76
CA PRO A 256 0.55 1.07 -7.42
C PRO A 256 -0.52 0.66 -6.40
N LEU A 257 -1.74 1.11 -6.65
CA LEU A 257 -2.89 0.84 -5.78
C LEU A 257 -3.42 -0.59 -5.95
N TRP A 258 -2.61 -1.59 -5.57
CA TRP A 258 -3.00 -3.01 -5.57
C TRP A 258 -4.12 -3.32 -4.58
N LYS A 259 -4.20 -2.55 -3.50
CA LYS A 259 -5.16 -2.74 -2.41
C LYS A 259 -5.82 -1.43 -2.07
N ILE A 260 -7.09 -1.47 -1.71
CA ILE A 260 -7.82 -0.28 -1.29
C ILE A 260 -7.41 0.13 0.13
N GLY A 261 -7.17 1.43 0.34
CA GLY A 261 -6.81 1.97 1.66
C GLY A 261 -5.31 1.96 1.97
N LEU A 262 -4.42 1.81 0.95
CA LEU A 262 -2.98 2.05 1.10
C LEU A 262 -2.71 3.52 1.42
N ARG A 263 -1.62 3.78 2.18
CA ARG A 263 -1.26 5.13 2.65
C ARG A 263 0.24 5.36 2.57
N TRP A 264 0.64 6.24 1.68
CA TRP A 264 2.02 6.72 1.49
C TRP A 264 2.27 8.04 2.21
N PHE A 265 1.21 8.82 2.49
CA PHE A 265 1.33 10.07 3.22
C PHE A 265 0.17 10.28 4.19
N HIS A 266 0.38 11.18 5.16
CA HIS A 266 -0.66 11.59 6.09
C HIS A 266 -0.41 13.03 6.58
N PRO A 267 -1.39 13.96 6.46
CA PRO A 267 -1.31 15.28 7.07
C PRO A 267 -1.22 15.18 8.60
N LEU A 268 -0.39 16.03 9.21
CA LEU A 268 -0.21 16.10 10.65
C LEU A 268 -0.99 17.28 11.25
N GLU A 269 -1.23 17.24 12.56
CA GLU A 269 -1.98 18.28 13.24
C GLU A 269 -1.29 19.66 13.24
N ASN A 270 0.03 19.68 13.13
CA ASN A 270 0.85 20.89 13.09
C ASN A 270 1.03 21.46 11.67
N GLY A 271 0.32 20.97 10.67
CA GLY A 271 0.40 21.41 9.27
C GLY A 271 1.54 20.79 8.46
N LEU A 272 2.39 19.96 9.06
CA LEU A 272 3.38 19.16 8.35
C LEU A 272 2.72 17.91 7.73
N ILE A 273 3.46 17.20 6.89
CA ILE A 273 2.97 15.97 6.24
C ILE A 273 4.02 14.87 6.45
N ALA A 274 3.61 13.73 7.01
CA ALA A 274 4.42 12.52 6.99
C ALA A 274 4.30 11.88 5.60
N VAL A 275 5.43 11.57 4.96
CA VAL A 275 5.46 11.04 3.60
C VAL A 275 6.42 9.86 3.48
N LEU A 276 6.06 8.85 2.70
CA LEU A 276 6.99 7.86 2.18
C LEU A 276 7.49 8.34 0.82
N HIS A 277 8.79 8.32 0.62
CA HIS A 277 9.37 8.74 -0.65
C HIS A 277 10.67 8.01 -0.98
N GLY A 278 11.06 8.04 -2.25
CA GLY A 278 12.33 7.50 -2.69
C GLY A 278 12.34 7.00 -4.13
N ARG A 279 13.49 6.42 -4.52
CA ARG A 279 13.70 5.80 -5.82
C ARG A 279 14.17 4.35 -5.60
N GLY A 280 13.36 3.37 -5.98
CA GLY A 280 13.63 1.94 -5.78
C GLY A 280 13.69 1.48 -4.32
N SER A 281 13.81 2.40 -3.39
CA SER A 281 13.70 2.22 -1.93
C SER A 281 12.85 3.33 -1.35
N GLN A 282 12.24 3.12 -0.18
CA GLN A 282 11.36 4.10 0.45
C GLN A 282 11.88 4.50 1.82
N ARG A 283 11.78 5.79 2.13
CA ARG A 283 12.10 6.39 3.42
C ARG A 283 10.87 7.11 3.96
N LEU A 284 10.82 7.25 5.27
CA LEU A 284 9.88 8.16 5.91
C LEU A 284 10.50 9.54 5.99
N GLY A 285 9.80 10.54 5.53
CA GLY A 285 10.15 11.96 5.63
C GLY A 285 9.04 12.77 6.28
N ILE A 286 9.40 13.94 6.77
CA ILE A 286 8.48 14.98 7.22
C ILE A 286 8.63 16.17 6.28
N LEU A 287 7.54 16.51 5.61
CA LEU A 287 7.44 17.59 4.64
C LEU A 287 6.76 18.80 5.26
N ASP A 288 7.36 19.96 5.12
CA ASP A 288 6.71 21.25 5.32
C ASP A 288 6.10 21.71 3.97
N PRO A 289 4.76 21.72 3.83
CA PRO A 289 4.11 22.06 2.57
C PRO A 289 4.20 23.55 2.19
N GLU A 290 4.58 24.43 3.13
CA GLU A 290 4.69 25.87 2.88
C GLU A 290 6.09 26.25 2.36
N THR A 291 7.12 25.59 2.88
CA THR A 291 8.51 25.83 2.47
C THR A 291 9.00 24.87 1.40
N GLY A 292 8.37 23.69 1.27
CA GLY A 292 8.84 22.59 0.44
C GLY A 292 10.07 21.88 1.03
N GLU A 293 10.38 22.09 2.30
CA GLU A 293 11.45 21.38 2.99
C GLU A 293 11.01 19.96 3.34
N LEU A 294 11.81 18.98 2.93
CA LEU A 294 11.60 17.58 3.23
C LEU A 294 12.78 17.05 4.02
N ALA A 295 12.54 16.66 5.27
CA ALA A 295 13.53 16.10 6.17
C ALA A 295 13.32 14.60 6.36
N ASP A 296 14.32 13.80 5.98
CA ASP A 296 14.31 12.35 6.18
C ASP A 296 14.36 12.00 7.67
N VAL A 297 13.55 11.02 8.07
CA VAL A 297 13.56 10.50 9.44
C VAL A 297 14.78 9.59 9.60
N PRO A 298 15.66 9.87 10.59
CA PRO A 298 16.86 9.05 10.82
C PRO A 298 16.50 7.59 11.14
N GLY A 299 17.25 6.66 10.53
CA GLY A 299 17.08 5.21 10.76
C GLY A 299 17.85 4.40 9.73
N HIS A 300 17.82 3.08 9.92
CA HIS A 300 18.49 2.12 9.03
C HIS A 300 17.53 1.44 8.05
N TRP A 301 16.26 1.83 8.07
CA TRP A 301 15.22 1.24 7.23
C TRP A 301 15.34 1.74 5.80
N THR A 302 15.24 0.81 4.87
CA THR A 302 15.34 1.04 3.43
C THR A 302 14.03 0.79 2.69
N THR A 303 13.05 0.23 3.39
CA THR A 303 11.71 -0.05 2.84
C THR A 303 10.66 0.21 3.92
N TRP A 304 9.59 0.89 3.54
CA TRP A 304 8.42 1.15 4.38
C TRP A 304 7.18 0.57 3.67
N ALA A 305 6.31 -0.08 4.43
CA ALA A 305 5.02 -0.52 3.91
C ALA A 305 4.06 0.68 3.79
N ASP A 306 3.23 0.66 2.77
CA ASP A 306 2.27 1.72 2.40
C ASP A 306 1.07 1.76 3.38
N THR A 307 1.35 1.90 4.68
CA THR A 307 0.38 1.75 5.77
C THR A 307 0.59 2.75 6.90
N LEU A 308 1.00 3.98 6.56
CA LEU A 308 1.19 5.02 7.57
C LEU A 308 -0.09 5.28 8.37
N ALA A 309 0.07 5.43 9.67
CA ALA A 309 -0.98 5.85 10.58
C ALA A 309 -0.48 6.99 11.48
N VAL A 310 -1.37 7.92 11.81
CA VAL A 310 -1.04 9.12 12.58
C VAL A 310 -2.05 9.31 13.71
N HIS A 311 -1.55 9.71 14.87
CA HIS A 311 -2.36 10.18 15.98
C HIS A 311 -1.60 11.25 16.78
N GLY A 312 -2.11 12.48 16.78
CA GLY A 312 -1.43 13.63 17.37
C GLY A 312 -0.05 13.85 16.73
N SER A 313 1.00 13.91 17.55
CA SER A 313 2.39 14.02 17.09
C SER A 313 3.04 12.69 16.69
N ARG A 314 2.31 11.57 16.72
CA ARG A 314 2.88 10.25 16.47
C ARG A 314 2.55 9.76 15.09
N VAL A 315 3.60 9.33 14.37
CA VAL A 315 3.51 8.61 13.10
C VAL A 315 3.94 7.18 13.34
N VAL A 316 3.15 6.22 12.88
CA VAL A 316 3.46 4.80 12.98
C VAL A 316 3.47 4.19 11.57
N GLY A 317 4.49 3.41 11.29
CA GLY A 317 4.63 2.67 10.04
C GLY A 317 5.29 1.31 10.26
N VAL A 318 5.32 0.52 9.20
CA VAL A 318 6.01 -0.78 9.19
C VAL A 318 7.20 -0.66 8.26
N ALA A 319 8.40 -0.94 8.76
CA ALA A 319 9.64 -0.74 8.02
C ALA A 319 10.57 -1.95 8.13
N ALA A 320 11.47 -2.09 7.18
CA ALA A 320 12.48 -3.15 7.13
C ALA A 320 13.78 -2.65 6.52
N SER A 321 14.86 -3.42 6.68
CA SER A 321 16.14 -3.20 6.03
C SER A 321 16.73 -4.54 5.55
N PRO A 322 17.81 -4.56 4.77
CA PRO A 322 18.47 -5.81 4.38
C PRO A 322 19.02 -6.64 5.56
N ARG A 323 19.09 -6.06 6.74
CA ARG A 323 19.62 -6.71 7.96
C ARG A 323 18.58 -6.89 9.07
N THR A 324 17.41 -6.26 8.95
CA THR A 324 16.32 -6.37 9.91
C THR A 324 15.02 -6.70 9.18
N GLY A 325 14.26 -7.66 9.69
CA GLY A 325 12.93 -7.92 9.17
C GLY A 325 11.96 -6.78 9.47
N TYR A 326 10.69 -6.99 9.15
CA TYR A 326 9.68 -5.96 9.36
C TYR A 326 9.49 -5.62 10.84
N GLU A 327 9.60 -4.35 11.14
CA GLU A 327 9.42 -3.71 12.45
C GLU A 327 8.28 -2.70 12.39
N VAL A 328 7.53 -2.59 13.48
CA VAL A 328 6.59 -1.47 13.67
C VAL A 328 7.35 -0.34 14.32
N VAL A 329 7.48 0.77 13.61
CA VAL A 329 8.26 1.95 14.01
C VAL A 329 7.33 3.09 14.34
N GLU A 330 7.54 3.72 15.48
CA GLU A 330 6.88 4.95 15.89
C GLU A 330 7.88 6.11 15.83
N LEU A 331 7.49 7.19 15.17
CA LEU A 331 8.14 8.50 15.23
C LEU A 331 7.28 9.43 16.07
N ASP A 332 7.89 10.11 17.03
CA ASP A 332 7.30 11.27 17.68
C ASP A 332 7.83 12.56 17.00
N THR A 333 6.97 13.21 16.22
CA THR A 333 7.34 14.38 15.43
C THR A 333 7.65 15.62 16.28
N ALA A 334 7.18 15.68 17.54
CA ALA A 334 7.49 16.77 18.46
C ALA A 334 8.92 16.69 18.98
N THR A 335 9.50 15.50 19.07
CA THR A 335 10.86 15.28 19.59
C THR A 335 11.84 14.78 18.54
N GLY A 336 11.38 14.36 17.36
CA GLY A 336 12.18 13.73 16.31
C GLY A 336 12.66 12.31 16.66
N ARG A 337 12.17 11.73 17.75
CA ARG A 337 12.62 10.41 18.22
C ARG A 337 11.86 9.28 17.54
N THR A 338 12.61 8.29 17.05
CA THR A 338 12.06 7.03 16.57
C THR A 338 12.26 5.91 17.59
N ARG A 339 11.32 4.96 17.63
CA ARG A 339 11.47 3.73 18.40
C ARG A 339 10.77 2.56 17.70
N VAL A 340 11.34 1.39 17.81
CA VAL A 340 10.68 0.13 17.42
C VAL A 340 9.69 -0.23 18.52
N ILE A 341 8.42 -0.38 18.15
CA ILE A 341 7.32 -0.71 19.07
C ILE A 341 6.78 -2.13 18.88
N GLY A 342 7.24 -2.81 17.84
CA GLY A 342 6.93 -4.21 17.53
C GLY A 342 7.86 -4.73 16.46
N SER A 343 8.14 -6.03 16.48
CA SER A 343 8.93 -6.70 15.44
C SER A 343 8.31 -8.04 15.09
N ALA A 344 8.53 -8.49 13.86
CA ALA A 344 8.27 -9.86 13.50
C ALA A 344 9.25 -10.77 14.25
N HIS A 345 8.79 -11.95 14.68
CA HIS A 345 9.71 -12.96 15.18
C HIS A 345 10.65 -13.37 14.03
N GLN A 346 11.94 -13.26 14.26
CA GLN A 346 12.96 -13.67 13.31
C GLN A 346 13.68 -14.89 13.85
N ASP A 347 13.97 -15.83 12.97
CA ASP A 347 14.94 -16.89 13.27
C ASP A 347 16.30 -16.23 13.51
N ALA A 348 17.00 -16.68 14.55
CA ALA A 348 18.31 -16.16 14.92
C ALA A 348 19.34 -16.64 13.89
N VAL A 349 19.51 -15.87 12.81
CA VAL A 349 20.62 -16.07 11.85
C VAL A 349 21.76 -15.14 12.24
N ASP A 350 22.97 -15.70 12.33
CA ASP A 350 24.17 -14.88 12.58
C ASP A 350 24.29 -13.80 11.49
N PRO A 351 24.33 -12.51 11.85
CA PRO A 351 24.40 -11.40 10.91
C PRO A 351 25.62 -11.47 9.95
N ALA A 352 26.64 -12.24 10.28
CA ALA A 352 27.80 -12.47 9.40
C ALA A 352 27.44 -13.21 8.10
N TYR A 353 26.34 -13.98 8.09
CA TYR A 353 25.83 -14.68 6.90
C TYR A 353 24.90 -13.81 6.04
N LEU A 354 24.47 -12.65 6.53
CA LEU A 354 23.56 -11.77 5.79
C LEU A 354 24.37 -10.99 4.73
N PRO A 355 24.02 -11.12 3.44
CA PRO A 355 24.73 -10.41 2.38
C PRO A 355 24.44 -8.91 2.43
N VAL A 356 25.39 -8.11 1.94
CA VAL A 356 25.20 -6.68 1.74
C VAL A 356 24.75 -6.46 0.31
N PRO A 357 23.53 -5.96 0.06
CA PRO A 357 23.07 -5.66 -1.29
C PRO A 357 23.89 -4.52 -1.92
N GLN A 358 24.10 -4.64 -3.20
CA GLN A 358 24.61 -3.57 -4.05
C GLN A 358 23.45 -3.10 -4.93
N ASP A 359 23.00 -1.86 -4.72
CA ASP A 359 22.01 -1.24 -5.61
C ASP A 359 22.75 -0.77 -6.87
N ARG A 360 22.40 -1.36 -8.02
CA ARG A 360 23.15 -1.19 -9.26
C ARG A 360 22.24 -0.82 -10.42
N THR A 361 22.79 0.00 -11.32
CA THR A 361 22.19 0.30 -12.61
C THR A 361 23.04 -0.33 -13.72
N PHE A 362 22.39 -1.08 -14.59
CA PHE A 362 22.96 -1.71 -15.77
C PHE A 362 22.45 -1.03 -17.02
N THR A 363 23.10 -1.31 -18.16
CA THR A 363 22.68 -0.77 -19.46
C THR A 363 22.24 -1.92 -20.36
N GLY A 364 21.02 -1.88 -20.83
CA GLY A 364 20.50 -2.82 -21.82
C GLY A 364 21.11 -2.60 -23.21
N SER A 365 20.88 -3.54 -24.12
CA SER A 365 21.43 -3.52 -25.47
C SER A 365 21.00 -2.30 -26.32
N ASP A 366 19.87 -1.70 -25.98
CA ASP A 366 19.32 -0.47 -26.59
C ASP A 366 19.71 0.82 -25.85
N GLY A 367 20.58 0.72 -24.83
CA GLY A 367 21.04 1.85 -24.03
C GLY A 367 20.12 2.23 -22.87
N ARG A 368 19.01 1.51 -22.62
CA ARG A 368 18.14 1.79 -21.49
C ARG A 368 18.76 1.39 -20.16
N GLU A 369 18.47 2.15 -19.11
CA GLU A 369 18.83 1.80 -17.74
C GLU A 369 17.99 0.62 -17.22
N ILE A 370 18.64 -0.30 -16.48
CA ILE A 370 18.02 -1.44 -15.81
C ILE A 370 18.52 -1.42 -14.37
N HIS A 371 17.59 -1.45 -13.41
CA HIS A 371 17.92 -1.43 -11.98
C HIS A 371 17.91 -2.85 -11.41
N ALA A 372 18.88 -3.16 -10.55
CA ALA A 372 18.91 -4.46 -9.87
C ALA A 372 19.63 -4.37 -8.53
N HIS A 373 19.22 -5.22 -7.60
CA HIS A 373 19.93 -5.45 -6.35
C HIS A 373 20.79 -6.69 -6.50
N VAL A 374 22.11 -6.50 -6.42
CA VAL A 374 23.10 -7.59 -6.57
C VAL A 374 23.63 -7.97 -5.20
N TYR A 375 23.57 -9.25 -4.89
CA TYR A 375 24.04 -9.85 -3.65
C TYR A 375 25.17 -10.83 -3.97
N PRO A 376 26.45 -10.42 -3.84
CA PRO A 376 27.58 -11.34 -4.02
C PRO A 376 27.54 -12.49 -3.00
N PRO A 377 28.24 -13.62 -3.28
CA PRO A 377 28.44 -14.65 -2.28
C PRO A 377 28.98 -14.09 -0.98
N ASN A 378 28.41 -14.54 0.16
CA ASN A 378 28.78 -14.05 1.48
C ASN A 378 28.81 -15.17 2.51
N HIS A 379 30.00 -15.58 2.96
CA HIS A 379 30.19 -16.53 4.04
C HIS A 379 31.34 -16.09 4.96
N PRO A 380 31.19 -16.06 6.29
CA PRO A 380 32.18 -15.49 7.22
C PRO A 380 33.51 -16.29 7.29
N GLY A 381 33.51 -17.54 6.91
CA GLY A 381 34.69 -18.40 7.05
C GLY A 381 35.08 -19.19 5.79
N LEU A 382 34.40 -18.97 4.65
CA LEU A 382 34.69 -19.70 3.41
C LEU A 382 34.79 -18.72 2.25
N THR A 383 35.70 -19.01 1.32
CA THR A 383 35.84 -18.34 0.03
C THR A 383 35.82 -19.40 -1.06
N GLY A 384 35.45 -19.01 -2.28
CA GLY A 384 35.56 -19.88 -3.46
C GLY A 384 37.03 -20.25 -3.77
N PRO A 385 37.26 -21.32 -4.55
CA PRO A 385 38.58 -21.65 -5.04
C PRO A 385 39.21 -20.48 -5.82
N GLU A 386 40.53 -20.35 -5.74
CA GLU A 386 41.27 -19.31 -6.46
C GLU A 386 41.07 -19.43 -7.98
N GLY A 387 40.73 -18.31 -8.63
CA GLY A 387 40.48 -18.26 -10.07
C GLY A 387 39.13 -18.81 -10.53
N GLU A 388 38.28 -19.28 -9.61
CA GLU A 388 36.92 -19.74 -9.93
C GLU A 388 35.87 -18.64 -9.68
N LEU A 389 35.08 -18.36 -10.72
CA LEU A 389 33.95 -17.40 -10.59
C LEU A 389 32.75 -18.08 -9.96
N PRO A 390 31.94 -17.37 -9.14
CA PRO A 390 30.75 -17.95 -8.53
C PRO A 390 29.60 -18.17 -9.52
N PRO A 391 28.72 -19.15 -9.28
CA PRO A 391 27.43 -19.22 -9.93
C PRO A 391 26.55 -18.03 -9.50
N TYR A 392 25.64 -17.63 -10.37
CA TYR A 392 24.64 -16.59 -10.07
C TYR A 392 23.22 -17.04 -10.37
N LEU A 393 22.31 -16.60 -9.53
CA LEU A 393 20.87 -16.73 -9.68
C LEU A 393 20.26 -15.38 -10.02
N VAL A 394 19.69 -15.23 -11.22
CA VAL A 394 18.92 -14.05 -11.62
C VAL A 394 17.48 -14.27 -11.18
N ALA A 395 16.95 -13.33 -10.41
CA ALA A 395 15.59 -13.39 -9.89
C ALA A 395 14.74 -12.28 -10.47
N ALA A 396 13.59 -12.64 -11.07
CA ALA A 396 12.57 -11.74 -11.57
C ALA A 396 11.40 -11.69 -10.57
N HIS A 397 11.03 -10.49 -10.11
CA HIS A 397 9.92 -10.31 -9.18
C HIS A 397 8.56 -10.46 -9.86
N GLY A 398 7.52 -10.76 -9.06
CA GLY A 398 6.13 -10.78 -9.51
C GLY A 398 5.50 -9.37 -9.54
N GLY A 399 4.30 -9.32 -10.06
CA GLY A 399 3.48 -8.13 -10.24
C GLY A 399 2.91 -8.09 -11.65
N PRO A 400 3.58 -7.54 -12.66
CA PRO A 400 4.91 -6.91 -12.71
C PRO A 400 4.95 -5.50 -12.11
N THR A 401 3.80 -4.84 -11.99
CA THR A 401 3.66 -3.48 -11.45
C THR A 401 3.95 -3.50 -9.94
N GLY A 402 5.21 -3.51 -9.61
CA GLY A 402 5.82 -3.59 -8.30
C GLY A 402 7.33 -3.49 -8.46
N HIS A 403 8.08 -3.67 -7.40
CA HIS A 403 9.54 -3.77 -7.43
C HIS A 403 10.03 -4.71 -6.33
N ALA A 404 11.25 -5.18 -6.45
CA ALA A 404 11.91 -5.93 -5.40
C ALA A 404 12.33 -4.99 -4.26
N PRO A 405 11.81 -5.15 -3.03
CA PRO A 405 12.18 -4.30 -1.92
C PRO A 405 13.56 -4.65 -1.37
N LEU A 406 14.27 -3.65 -0.84
CA LEU A 406 15.52 -3.85 -0.08
C LEU A 406 15.20 -4.24 1.37
N VAL A 407 14.91 -5.51 1.61
CA VAL A 407 14.54 -6.07 2.92
C VAL A 407 15.38 -7.29 3.24
N LEU A 408 15.38 -7.70 4.51
CA LEU A 408 15.98 -8.97 4.92
C LEU A 408 15.23 -10.13 4.23
N ASP A 409 15.96 -10.85 3.38
CA ASP A 409 15.49 -12.06 2.71
C ASP A 409 16.43 -13.22 3.06
N LEU A 410 15.93 -14.15 3.89
CA LEU A 410 16.69 -15.32 4.32
C LEU A 410 16.93 -16.33 3.20
N GLU A 411 16.14 -16.30 2.13
CA GLU A 411 16.40 -17.14 0.95
C GLU A 411 17.59 -16.62 0.16
N ILE A 412 17.73 -15.32 -0.01
CA ILE A 412 18.94 -14.71 -0.59
C ILE A 412 20.15 -15.04 0.28
N ALA A 413 20.03 -14.90 1.61
CA ALA A 413 21.09 -15.28 2.53
C ALA A 413 21.46 -16.77 2.46
N TYR A 414 20.47 -17.65 2.21
CA TYR A 414 20.71 -19.08 1.99
C TYR A 414 21.58 -19.33 0.76
N PHE A 415 21.29 -18.71 -0.37
CA PHE A 415 22.08 -18.88 -1.59
C PHE A 415 23.48 -18.25 -1.43
N THR A 416 23.56 -17.01 -0.95
CA THR A 416 24.83 -16.30 -0.86
C THR A 416 25.79 -16.95 0.12
N SER A 417 25.31 -17.51 1.23
CA SER A 417 26.13 -18.27 2.20
C SER A 417 26.65 -19.61 1.66
N ARG A 418 26.17 -20.06 0.50
CA ARG A 418 26.62 -21.26 -0.20
C ARG A 418 27.46 -20.98 -1.44
N GLY A 419 27.92 -19.74 -1.58
CA GLY A 419 28.78 -19.32 -2.67
C GLY A 419 28.04 -19.01 -3.97
N ILE A 420 26.71 -18.82 -3.93
CA ILE A 420 25.89 -18.46 -5.09
C ILE A 420 25.52 -16.99 -4.98
N GLY A 421 25.92 -16.17 -5.95
CA GLY A 421 25.45 -14.79 -6.02
C GLY A 421 23.98 -14.72 -6.46
N VAL A 422 23.28 -13.65 -6.07
CA VAL A 422 21.89 -13.40 -6.46
C VAL A 422 21.77 -12.00 -7.06
N ALA A 423 21.12 -11.87 -8.21
CA ALA A 423 20.77 -10.59 -8.81
C ALA A 423 19.24 -10.50 -8.91
N VAL A 424 18.61 -9.61 -8.15
CA VAL A 424 17.16 -9.36 -8.20
C VAL A 424 16.92 -8.19 -9.13
N VAL A 425 16.31 -8.44 -10.28
CA VAL A 425 16.17 -7.47 -11.36
C VAL A 425 14.84 -6.74 -11.23
N ASN A 426 14.92 -5.41 -11.16
CA ASN A 426 13.79 -4.51 -11.34
C ASN A 426 13.68 -4.17 -12.84
N TYR A 427 13.19 -5.12 -13.63
CA TYR A 427 13.08 -5.02 -15.08
C TYR A 427 12.12 -3.91 -15.53
N GLY A 428 12.17 -3.51 -16.81
CA GLY A 428 11.24 -2.56 -17.41
C GLY A 428 9.78 -3.00 -17.18
N GLY A 429 9.00 -2.16 -16.52
CA GLY A 429 7.67 -2.53 -15.97
C GLY A 429 7.61 -2.38 -14.45
N SER A 430 8.76 -2.39 -13.76
CA SER A 430 8.83 -2.20 -12.31
C SER A 430 8.43 -0.78 -11.91
N THR A 431 7.88 -0.66 -10.69
CA THR A 431 7.63 0.64 -10.04
C THR A 431 8.86 1.14 -9.28
N GLY A 432 8.81 2.38 -8.80
CA GLY A 432 9.91 2.98 -8.06
C GLY A 432 10.92 3.76 -8.93
N TYR A 433 10.67 3.84 -10.24
CA TYR A 433 11.57 4.46 -11.23
C TYR A 433 10.82 5.34 -12.24
N GLY A 434 9.64 5.82 -11.90
CA GLY A 434 8.78 6.65 -12.73
C GLY A 434 7.83 5.88 -13.66
N ARG A 435 6.81 6.60 -14.18
CA ARG A 435 5.79 6.05 -15.07
C ARG A 435 6.38 5.51 -16.36
N ARG A 436 7.32 6.24 -16.97
CA ARG A 436 7.98 5.81 -18.21
C ARG A 436 8.75 4.50 -18.07
N TYR A 437 9.32 4.24 -16.88
CA TYR A 437 9.95 2.96 -16.60
C TYR A 437 8.91 1.85 -16.46
N ARG A 438 7.82 2.12 -15.74
CA ARG A 438 6.70 1.19 -15.56
C ARG A 438 6.02 0.83 -16.88
N GLU A 439 5.84 1.79 -17.78
CA GLU A 439 5.19 1.59 -19.07
C GLU A 439 6.04 0.89 -20.13
N ARG A 440 7.34 0.66 -19.89
CA ARG A 440 8.19 -0.11 -20.80
C ARG A 440 7.66 -1.51 -21.11
N LEU A 441 6.89 -2.09 -20.20
CA LEU A 441 6.32 -3.42 -20.35
C LEU A 441 5.00 -3.42 -21.14
N ARG A 442 4.39 -2.27 -21.40
CA ARG A 442 3.13 -2.18 -22.15
C ARG A 442 3.31 -2.80 -23.54
N GLU A 443 2.51 -3.84 -23.85
CA GLU A 443 2.62 -4.63 -25.10
C GLU A 443 3.99 -5.30 -25.36
N GLN A 444 4.85 -5.40 -24.31
CA GLN A 444 6.20 -5.91 -24.41
C GLN A 444 6.50 -7.02 -23.37
N TRP A 445 5.45 -7.65 -22.84
CA TRP A 445 5.56 -8.76 -21.89
C TRP A 445 6.28 -9.96 -22.51
N GLY A 446 7.25 -10.54 -21.79
CA GLY A 446 8.11 -11.62 -22.29
C GLY A 446 9.19 -11.14 -23.26
N ILE A 447 9.31 -9.86 -23.48
CA ILE A 447 10.34 -9.26 -24.37
C ILE A 447 11.27 -8.37 -23.53
N VAL A 448 10.73 -7.28 -22.95
CA VAL A 448 11.54 -6.31 -22.20
C VAL A 448 12.02 -6.91 -20.89
N ASP A 449 11.18 -7.58 -20.16
CA ASP A 449 11.48 -8.24 -18.88
C ASP A 449 12.55 -9.33 -19.03
N VAL A 450 12.45 -10.15 -20.08
CA VAL A 450 13.47 -11.18 -20.42
C VAL A 450 14.78 -10.51 -20.80
N ALA A 451 14.76 -9.56 -21.75
CA ALA A 451 15.96 -8.89 -22.22
C ALA A 451 16.69 -8.14 -21.10
N ASP A 452 15.96 -7.56 -20.14
CA ASP A 452 16.56 -6.88 -18.99
C ASP A 452 17.23 -7.87 -18.01
N CYS A 453 16.62 -9.03 -17.78
CA CYS A 453 17.23 -10.09 -16.97
C CYS A 453 18.48 -10.66 -17.61
N GLU A 454 18.47 -10.91 -18.94
CA GLU A 454 19.63 -11.33 -19.71
C GLU A 454 20.77 -10.30 -19.67
N ALA A 455 20.44 -9.01 -19.87
CA ALA A 455 21.45 -7.94 -19.86
C ALA A 455 22.16 -7.81 -18.51
N VAL A 456 21.44 -8.00 -17.39
CA VAL A 456 22.04 -8.02 -16.05
C VAL A 456 22.98 -9.23 -15.89
N ALA A 457 22.56 -10.42 -16.35
CA ALA A 457 23.38 -11.62 -16.30
C ALA A 457 24.66 -11.46 -17.12
N ASP A 458 24.53 -10.98 -18.36
CA ASP A 458 25.66 -10.76 -19.28
C ASP A 458 26.65 -9.72 -18.72
N ALA A 459 26.15 -8.64 -18.12
CA ALA A 459 27.00 -7.63 -17.49
C ALA A 459 27.80 -8.21 -16.31
N LEU A 460 27.18 -9.02 -15.46
CA LEU A 460 27.88 -9.69 -14.35
C LEU A 460 28.96 -10.66 -14.84
N VAL A 461 28.71 -11.35 -15.95
CA VAL A 461 29.70 -12.21 -16.61
C VAL A 461 30.85 -11.38 -17.21
N ALA A 462 30.53 -10.31 -17.93
CA ALA A 462 31.55 -9.45 -18.56
C ALA A 462 32.46 -8.76 -17.55
N GLU A 463 31.96 -8.45 -16.38
CA GLU A 463 32.71 -7.89 -15.24
C GLU A 463 33.58 -8.94 -14.53
N GLY A 464 33.43 -10.23 -14.84
CA GLY A 464 34.10 -11.32 -14.11
C GLY A 464 33.53 -11.57 -12.72
N ALA A 465 32.28 -11.18 -12.47
CA ALA A 465 31.57 -11.42 -11.21
C ALA A 465 30.84 -12.78 -11.18
N ALA A 466 30.45 -13.30 -12.35
CA ALA A 466 29.68 -14.55 -12.50
C ALA A 466 30.32 -15.52 -13.50
N ASP A 467 30.22 -16.83 -13.25
CA ASP A 467 30.62 -17.88 -14.21
C ASP A 467 29.51 -18.00 -15.29
N PRO A 468 29.85 -17.77 -16.58
CA PRO A 468 28.87 -17.86 -17.69
C PRO A 468 28.24 -19.25 -17.87
N ARG A 469 28.84 -20.30 -17.31
CA ARG A 469 28.36 -21.68 -17.40
C ARG A 469 27.51 -22.09 -16.21
N ARG A 470 27.39 -21.22 -15.20
CA ARG A 470 26.71 -21.51 -13.94
C ARG A 470 25.71 -20.38 -13.60
N LEU A 471 24.88 -20.02 -14.57
CA LEU A 471 23.77 -19.09 -14.41
C LEU A 471 22.46 -19.86 -14.23
N ALA A 472 21.61 -19.36 -13.37
CA ALA A 472 20.25 -19.86 -13.16
C ALA A 472 19.25 -18.70 -13.10
N VAL A 473 17.99 -18.98 -13.40
CA VAL A 473 16.91 -17.99 -13.32
C VAL A 473 15.78 -18.52 -12.43
N ARG A 474 15.14 -17.63 -11.71
CA ARG A 474 13.88 -17.93 -10.99
C ARG A 474 12.95 -16.72 -10.99
N GLY A 475 11.68 -16.99 -10.78
CA GLY A 475 10.67 -15.96 -10.62
C GLY A 475 9.37 -16.53 -10.07
N GLY A 476 8.50 -15.64 -9.60
CA GLY A 476 7.16 -15.98 -9.14
C GLY A 476 6.11 -15.15 -9.86
N SER A 477 4.90 -15.69 -10.13
CA SER A 477 3.83 -14.96 -10.83
C SER A 477 4.31 -14.42 -12.18
N ALA A 478 4.27 -13.09 -12.41
CA ALA A 478 4.81 -12.46 -13.63
C ALA A 478 6.29 -12.81 -13.86
N GLY A 479 7.14 -12.75 -12.82
CA GLY A 479 8.54 -13.16 -12.93
C GLY A 479 8.75 -14.67 -13.22
N GLY A 480 7.75 -15.50 -12.95
CA GLY A 480 7.76 -16.91 -13.38
C GLY A 480 7.39 -17.07 -14.85
N TRP A 481 6.73 -16.09 -15.45
CA TRP A 481 6.51 -15.98 -16.88
C TRP A 481 7.75 -15.50 -17.61
N THR A 482 8.43 -14.49 -17.05
CA THR A 482 9.74 -14.00 -17.53
C THR A 482 10.79 -15.12 -17.55
#